data_f3495e9e3052c8788c9499dbd648c3b4
#
_entry.id   f3495e9e3052c8788c9499dbd648c3b4
#
_cell.length_a   1.000
_cell.length_b   1.000
_cell.length_c   1.000
_cell.angle_alpha   90.00
_cell.angle_beta   90.00
_cell.angle_gamma   90.00
#
_symmetry.space_group_name_H-M   'P 1'
#
loop_
_entity.id
_entity.type
_entity.pdbx_description
1 polymer ?
#
loop_
_entity_poly.entity_id
_entity_poly.type
_entity_poly.pdbx_seq_one_letter_code
_entity_poly.pdbx_strand_id
1 'polypeptide(L)'
;MQNRTDTAFSGSIPEIYDRYLGPLIFEPYAADLAQRLAVMTIESVLETAAGTGIVTRALARSLPATASIVATDLNQPMLDSAAARESSARVTWRQADAQSLPFKDQSFDTVVCQFGVMFFPNKRAAYREALRVLKPGGRFLFNVWDRIEDNEIPHVVIEALAAVFPQDPPRFLARTPHGYHDPRVIRDDVEAAGFTHVEIETVEKRSRAPSPRHPAIGFCQGTPLRNEIEARDKSRLEEATDAAATAVAARFGAGMVDGKIQALVITAVR
;
A
#
# COMPACT_ATOMS: atom_id res chain seq x y z
N MET A 1 -7.16 17.94 -0.47
CA MET A 1 -8.34 17.28 0.14
C MET A 1 -8.45 15.89 -0.47
N GLN A 2 -8.51 14.86 0.37
CA GLN A 2 -8.68 13.48 -0.07
C GLN A 2 -10.12 13.28 -0.56
N ASN A 3 -10.28 12.70 -1.75
CA ASN A 3 -11.61 12.44 -2.31
C ASN A 3 -12.22 11.20 -1.64
N ARG A 4 -13.52 11.20 -1.35
CA ARG A 4 -14.23 10.01 -0.79
C ARG A 4 -14.07 8.75 -1.64
N THR A 5 -13.78 8.92 -2.93
CA THR A 5 -13.56 7.82 -3.88
C THR A 5 -12.16 7.20 -3.80
N ASP A 6 -11.19 7.87 -3.15
CA ASP A 6 -9.79 7.41 -3.09
C ASP A 6 -9.61 6.12 -2.26
N THR A 7 -10.56 5.82 -1.37
CA THR A 7 -10.58 4.60 -0.54
C THR A 7 -11.59 3.56 -1.01
N ALA A 8 -12.22 3.77 -2.17
CA ALA A 8 -13.25 2.87 -2.70
C ALA A 8 -12.64 1.73 -3.52
N PHE A 9 -12.25 0.66 -2.83
CA PHE A 9 -11.79 -0.59 -3.43
C PHE A 9 -12.96 -1.59 -3.49
N SER A 10 -13.83 -1.46 -4.50
CA SER A 10 -15.07 -2.25 -4.64
C SER A 10 -15.20 -2.89 -6.03
N GLY A 11 -16.19 -3.76 -6.21
CA GLY A 11 -16.42 -4.45 -7.47
C GLY A 11 -15.27 -5.39 -7.83
N SER A 12 -14.76 -5.30 -9.07
CA SER A 12 -13.62 -6.10 -9.57
C SER A 12 -12.25 -5.54 -9.18
N ILE A 13 -12.18 -4.37 -8.55
CA ILE A 13 -10.90 -3.72 -8.19
C ILE A 13 -10.04 -4.62 -7.30
N PRO A 14 -10.52 -5.26 -6.21
CA PRO A 14 -9.68 -6.09 -5.35
C PRO A 14 -9.02 -7.28 -6.09
N GLU A 15 -9.73 -7.91 -7.02
CA GLU A 15 -9.20 -9.03 -7.81
C GLU A 15 -8.10 -8.56 -8.78
N ILE A 16 -8.36 -7.49 -9.52
CA ILE A 16 -7.39 -6.89 -10.46
C ILE A 16 -6.17 -6.36 -9.69
N TYR A 17 -6.37 -5.68 -8.57
CA TYR A 17 -5.33 -5.20 -7.67
C TYR A 17 -4.39 -6.34 -7.23
N ASP A 18 -4.93 -7.41 -6.68
CA ASP A 18 -4.14 -8.54 -6.18
C ASP A 18 -3.39 -9.24 -7.33
N ARG A 19 -4.08 -9.49 -8.46
CA ARG A 19 -3.52 -10.20 -9.60
C ARG A 19 -2.41 -9.44 -10.32
N TYR A 20 -2.60 -8.13 -10.53
CA TYR A 20 -1.71 -7.34 -11.38
C TYR A 20 -0.73 -6.48 -10.59
N LEU A 21 -1.15 -5.87 -9.47
CA LEU A 21 -0.30 -5.02 -8.67
C LEU A 21 0.40 -5.77 -7.52
N GLY A 22 -0.20 -6.86 -7.02
CA GLY A 22 0.40 -7.70 -5.99
C GLY A 22 1.86 -8.02 -6.31
N PRO A 23 2.14 -8.82 -7.34
CA PRO A 23 3.51 -9.20 -7.70
C PRO A 23 4.33 -8.02 -8.26
N LEU A 24 3.66 -7.04 -8.86
CA LEU A 24 4.30 -5.92 -9.54
C LEU A 24 4.98 -4.95 -8.56
N ILE A 25 4.28 -4.54 -7.50
CA ILE A 25 4.73 -3.45 -6.63
C ILE A 25 4.64 -3.77 -5.14
N PHE A 26 3.78 -4.69 -4.68
CA PHE A 26 3.55 -4.91 -3.25
C PHE A 26 4.37 -6.05 -2.66
N GLU A 27 4.50 -7.18 -3.34
CA GLU A 27 5.25 -8.34 -2.84
C GLU A 27 6.72 -8.04 -2.54
N PRO A 28 7.47 -7.24 -3.35
CA PRO A 28 8.84 -6.91 -3.06
C PRO A 28 9.02 -6.17 -1.73
N TYR A 29 8.06 -5.31 -1.36
CA TYR A 29 8.08 -4.58 -0.09
C TYR A 29 7.49 -5.39 1.07
N ALA A 30 6.52 -6.25 0.82
CA ALA A 30 6.02 -7.19 1.83
C ALA A 30 7.12 -8.15 2.29
N ALA A 31 7.96 -8.62 1.38
CA ALA A 31 9.13 -9.41 1.70
C ALA A 31 10.16 -8.62 2.54
N ASP A 32 10.39 -7.34 2.18
CA ASP A 32 11.29 -6.45 2.93
C ASP A 32 10.79 -6.23 4.37
N LEU A 33 9.51 -5.87 4.55
CA LEU A 33 8.92 -5.70 5.88
C LEU A 33 8.98 -6.99 6.70
N ALA A 34 8.64 -8.13 6.10
CA ALA A 34 8.69 -9.42 6.78
C ALA A 34 10.12 -9.81 7.20
N GLN A 35 11.13 -9.53 6.38
CA GLN A 35 12.54 -9.77 6.70
C GLN A 35 13.03 -8.89 7.87
N ARG A 36 12.62 -7.61 7.91
CA ARG A 36 12.94 -6.69 9.02
C ARG A 36 12.35 -7.19 10.34
N LEU A 37 11.16 -7.80 10.31
CA LEU A 37 10.53 -8.34 11.50
C LEU A 37 11.07 -9.72 11.90
N ALA A 38 11.50 -10.54 10.96
CA ALA A 38 12.00 -11.90 11.22
C ALA A 38 13.25 -11.96 12.12
N VAL A 39 14.01 -10.87 12.20
CA VAL A 39 15.21 -10.77 13.07
C VAL A 39 14.89 -10.28 14.48
N MET A 40 13.61 -10.00 14.77
CA MET A 40 13.14 -9.49 16.06
C MET A 40 12.43 -10.59 16.84
N THR A 41 12.42 -10.49 18.17
CA THR A 41 11.59 -11.36 19.03
C THR A 41 10.18 -10.78 19.06
N ILE A 42 9.24 -11.42 18.36
CA ILE A 42 7.87 -10.97 18.18
C ILE A 42 6.92 -12.12 18.49
N GLU A 43 5.93 -11.89 19.35
CA GLU A 43 4.87 -12.82 19.69
C GLU A 43 3.50 -12.36 19.16
N SER A 44 3.33 -11.05 18.97
CA SER A 44 2.05 -10.46 18.55
C SER A 44 2.25 -9.31 17.56
N VAL A 45 1.65 -9.44 16.38
CA VAL A 45 1.67 -8.42 15.32
C VAL A 45 0.26 -7.94 15.04
N LEU A 46 0.08 -6.63 14.93
CA LEU A 46 -1.09 -6.02 14.33
C LEU A 46 -0.71 -5.47 12.95
N GLU A 47 -1.41 -5.90 11.92
CA GLU A 47 -1.34 -5.27 10.59
C GLU A 47 -2.56 -4.37 10.40
N THR A 48 -2.34 -3.11 10.04
CA THR A 48 -3.40 -2.16 9.68
C THR A 48 -3.41 -1.92 8.18
N ALA A 49 -4.59 -1.71 7.60
CA ALA A 49 -4.77 -1.58 6.15
C ALA A 49 -4.19 -2.79 5.39
N ALA A 50 -4.54 -4.01 5.83
CA ALA A 50 -4.00 -5.26 5.31
C ALA A 50 -4.38 -5.55 3.85
N GLY A 51 -5.43 -4.88 3.33
CA GLY A 51 -5.90 -5.06 1.97
C GLY A 51 -6.22 -6.52 1.66
N THR A 52 -5.67 -7.06 0.58
CA THR A 52 -5.82 -8.47 0.17
C THR A 52 -4.87 -9.42 0.91
N GLY A 53 -4.20 -8.97 1.99
CA GLY A 53 -3.38 -9.79 2.87
C GLY A 53 -1.98 -10.16 2.33
N ILE A 54 -1.40 -9.35 1.47
CA ILE A 54 -0.07 -9.62 0.89
C ILE A 54 1.01 -9.64 1.98
N VAL A 55 1.02 -8.64 2.87
CA VAL A 55 1.96 -8.59 4.00
C VAL A 55 1.61 -9.65 5.03
N THR A 56 0.32 -9.85 5.33
CA THR A 56 -0.12 -10.91 6.26
C THR A 56 0.46 -12.26 5.86
N ARG A 57 0.35 -12.63 4.56
CA ARG A 57 0.94 -13.88 4.04
C ARG A 57 2.46 -13.91 4.12
N ALA A 58 3.14 -12.80 3.89
CA ALA A 58 4.60 -12.71 4.02
C ALA A 58 5.02 -12.89 5.49
N LEU A 59 4.34 -12.26 6.43
CA LEU A 59 4.56 -12.40 7.87
C LEU A 59 4.26 -13.83 8.33
N ALA A 60 3.15 -14.42 7.87
CA ALA A 60 2.79 -15.80 8.19
C ALA A 60 3.85 -16.82 7.72
N ARG A 61 4.60 -16.54 6.69
CA ARG A 61 5.72 -17.39 6.23
C ARG A 61 7.03 -17.15 6.98
N SER A 62 7.26 -15.92 7.42
CA SER A 62 8.59 -15.50 7.92
C SER A 62 8.70 -15.48 9.43
N LEU A 63 7.63 -15.25 10.18
CA LEU A 63 7.63 -15.18 11.63
C LEU A 63 7.51 -16.59 12.25
N PRO A 64 8.01 -16.79 13.50
CA PRO A 64 7.84 -18.04 14.24
C PRO A 64 6.38 -18.49 14.28
N ALA A 65 6.14 -19.80 14.28
CA ALA A 65 4.77 -20.37 14.31
C ALA A 65 3.97 -19.96 15.57
N THR A 66 4.65 -19.56 16.64
CA THR A 66 4.06 -19.06 17.89
C THR A 66 3.58 -17.63 17.83
N ALA A 67 4.03 -16.84 16.83
CA ALA A 67 3.61 -15.46 16.68
C ALA A 67 2.17 -15.36 16.17
N SER A 68 1.33 -14.61 16.85
CA SER A 68 -0.03 -14.29 16.43
C SER A 68 -0.05 -13.06 15.52
N ILE A 69 -0.90 -13.07 14.49
CA ILE A 69 -1.07 -11.99 13.55
C ILE A 69 -2.54 -11.58 13.55
N VAL A 70 -2.81 -10.31 13.86
CA VAL A 70 -4.14 -9.72 13.67
C VAL A 70 -4.05 -8.77 12.49
N ALA A 71 -4.78 -9.07 11.41
CA ALA A 71 -4.82 -8.27 10.20
C ALA A 71 -6.14 -7.50 10.12
N THR A 72 -6.04 -6.17 9.98
CA THR A 72 -7.20 -5.29 9.93
C THR A 72 -7.24 -4.45 8.68
N ASP A 73 -8.45 -4.20 8.17
CA ASP A 73 -8.70 -3.25 7.09
C ASP A 73 -10.05 -2.55 7.32
N LEU A 74 -10.20 -1.37 6.74
CA LEU A 74 -11.47 -0.64 6.75
C LEU A 74 -12.52 -1.30 5.84
N ASN A 75 -12.06 -1.94 4.74
CA ASN A 75 -12.89 -2.50 3.70
C ASN A 75 -13.09 -4.00 3.90
N GLN A 76 -14.29 -4.42 4.30
CA GLN A 76 -14.63 -5.84 4.50
C GLN A 76 -14.39 -6.70 3.25
N PRO A 77 -14.73 -6.27 2.00
CA PRO A 77 -14.44 -7.07 0.80
C PRO A 77 -12.95 -7.38 0.58
N MET A 78 -12.04 -6.50 1.03
CA MET A 78 -10.61 -6.78 1.00
C MET A 78 -10.24 -7.91 1.96
N LEU A 79 -10.77 -7.86 3.19
CA LEU A 79 -10.54 -8.91 4.20
C LEU A 79 -11.13 -10.26 3.78
N ASP A 80 -12.31 -10.28 3.17
CA ASP A 80 -12.93 -11.51 2.66
C ASP A 80 -12.06 -12.16 1.59
N SER A 81 -11.51 -11.33 0.68
CA SER A 81 -10.55 -11.77 -0.34
C SER A 81 -9.23 -12.28 0.27
N ALA A 82 -8.76 -11.63 1.33
CA ALA A 82 -7.54 -12.01 2.04
C ALA A 82 -7.71 -13.33 2.78
N ALA A 83 -8.81 -13.49 3.54
CA ALA A 83 -9.12 -14.69 4.32
C ALA A 83 -9.30 -15.92 3.43
N ALA A 84 -9.82 -15.76 2.22
CA ALA A 84 -9.93 -16.85 1.25
C ALA A 84 -8.57 -17.39 0.76
N ARG A 85 -7.49 -16.61 0.90
CA ARG A 85 -6.13 -16.94 0.44
C ARG A 85 -5.17 -17.32 1.58
N GLU A 86 -5.53 -17.04 2.83
CA GLU A 86 -4.69 -17.32 4.00
C GLU A 86 -5.57 -17.88 5.12
N SER A 87 -5.41 -19.17 5.39
CA SER A 87 -6.21 -19.94 6.36
C SER A 87 -5.43 -20.35 7.61
N SER A 88 -4.24 -19.82 7.84
CA SER A 88 -3.46 -20.14 9.03
C SER A 88 -4.21 -19.76 10.31
N ALA A 89 -4.32 -20.70 11.24
CA ALA A 89 -5.02 -20.52 12.52
C ALA A 89 -4.43 -19.39 13.40
N ARG A 90 -3.21 -18.93 13.12
CA ARG A 90 -2.55 -17.83 13.84
C ARG A 90 -2.88 -16.44 13.25
N VAL A 91 -3.59 -16.37 12.12
CA VAL A 91 -4.05 -15.13 11.49
C VAL A 91 -5.50 -14.88 11.85
N THR A 92 -5.77 -13.73 12.42
CA THR A 92 -7.14 -13.26 12.72
C THR A 92 -7.44 -12.06 11.85
N TRP A 93 -8.52 -12.13 11.09
CA TRP A 93 -9.00 -11.03 10.23
C TRP A 93 -10.10 -10.24 10.95
N ARG A 94 -9.99 -8.91 10.96
CA ARG A 94 -10.96 -8.06 11.66
C ARG A 94 -11.12 -6.72 10.95
N GLN A 95 -12.37 -6.35 10.65
CA GLN A 95 -12.65 -5.00 10.15
C GLN A 95 -12.38 -3.96 11.25
N ALA A 96 -11.56 -2.95 10.93
CA ALA A 96 -11.27 -1.84 11.85
C ALA A 96 -10.79 -0.60 11.10
N ASP A 97 -11.10 0.57 11.66
CA ASP A 97 -10.47 1.83 11.27
C ASP A 97 -9.14 1.99 12.02
N ALA A 98 -8.06 2.21 11.30
CA ALA A 98 -6.75 2.45 11.90
C ALA A 98 -6.70 3.69 12.82
N GLN A 99 -7.66 4.60 12.68
CA GLN A 99 -7.80 5.78 13.52
C GLN A 99 -8.57 5.52 14.84
N SER A 100 -9.16 4.32 14.99
CA SER A 100 -9.92 3.90 16.17
C SER A 100 -9.85 2.38 16.31
N LEU A 101 -8.72 1.87 16.77
CA LEU A 101 -8.43 0.45 16.86
C LEU A 101 -9.18 -0.22 18.01
N PRO A 102 -9.95 -1.30 17.77
CA PRO A 102 -10.76 -1.97 18.77
C PRO A 102 -9.94 -2.96 19.63
N PHE A 103 -8.75 -2.53 20.06
CA PHE A 103 -7.82 -3.32 20.89
C PHE A 103 -7.46 -2.55 22.15
N LYS A 104 -7.09 -3.31 23.20
CA LYS A 104 -6.59 -2.75 24.45
C LYS A 104 -5.22 -2.11 24.24
N ASP A 105 -4.87 -1.19 25.14
CA ASP A 105 -3.53 -0.62 25.20
C ASP A 105 -2.49 -1.72 25.38
N GLN A 106 -1.31 -1.53 24.81
CA GLN A 106 -0.13 -2.38 25.02
C GLN A 106 -0.39 -3.87 24.72
N SER A 107 -1.09 -4.15 23.61
CA SER A 107 -1.46 -5.51 23.21
C SER A 107 -0.49 -6.16 22.22
N PHE A 108 0.29 -5.36 21.49
CA PHE A 108 1.11 -5.86 20.39
C PHE A 108 2.59 -5.48 20.54
N ASP A 109 3.47 -6.38 20.11
CA ASP A 109 4.91 -6.11 20.04
C ASP A 109 5.25 -5.22 18.85
N THR A 110 4.50 -5.38 17.76
CA THR A 110 4.70 -4.63 16.52
C THR A 110 3.37 -4.29 15.86
N VAL A 111 3.30 -3.08 15.32
CA VAL A 111 2.27 -2.67 14.36
C VAL A 111 2.91 -2.51 12.99
N VAL A 112 2.28 -3.03 11.94
CA VAL A 112 2.75 -2.96 10.54
C VAL A 112 1.70 -2.32 9.68
N CYS A 113 2.11 -1.48 8.71
CA CYS A 113 1.21 -0.91 7.71
C CYS A 113 1.92 -0.72 6.38
N GLN A 114 1.63 -1.56 5.38
CA GLN A 114 2.20 -1.41 4.05
C GLN A 114 1.30 -0.56 3.16
N PHE A 115 1.82 0.58 2.70
CA PHE A 115 1.15 1.48 1.74
C PHE A 115 -0.30 1.85 2.10
N GLY A 116 -0.59 1.88 3.42
CA GLY A 116 -1.92 2.22 3.95
C GLY A 116 -1.99 3.65 4.49
N VAL A 117 -0.94 4.14 5.15
CA VAL A 117 -0.99 5.42 5.91
C VAL A 117 -1.28 6.64 5.03
N MET A 118 -0.89 6.63 3.75
CA MET A 118 -1.20 7.72 2.83
C MET A 118 -2.71 7.91 2.61
N PHE A 119 -3.51 6.86 2.83
CA PHE A 119 -4.96 6.88 2.72
C PHE A 119 -5.67 7.32 3.99
N PHE A 120 -4.99 7.47 5.13
CA PHE A 120 -5.63 7.86 6.37
C PHE A 120 -5.98 9.36 6.36
N PRO A 121 -7.25 9.74 6.56
CA PRO A 121 -7.66 11.14 6.62
C PRO A 121 -6.94 11.92 7.73
N ASN A 122 -6.77 11.31 8.90
CA ASN A 122 -6.02 11.85 10.03
C ASN A 122 -4.88 10.89 10.42
N LYS A 123 -3.71 11.08 9.81
CA LYS A 123 -2.54 10.24 10.03
C LYS A 123 -2.08 10.24 11.47
N ARG A 124 -2.07 11.42 12.12
CA ARG A 124 -1.67 11.54 13.53
C ARG A 124 -2.62 10.81 14.49
N ALA A 125 -3.92 10.73 14.17
CA ALA A 125 -4.84 9.91 14.95
C ALA A 125 -4.51 8.42 14.81
N ALA A 126 -4.27 7.93 13.58
CA ALA A 126 -3.88 6.56 13.34
C ALA A 126 -2.53 6.21 14.00
N TYR A 127 -1.57 7.12 13.97
CA TYR A 127 -0.28 6.92 14.62
C TYR A 127 -0.41 6.88 16.16
N ARG A 128 -1.28 7.72 16.77
CA ARG A 128 -1.58 7.62 18.20
C ARG A 128 -2.25 6.30 18.57
N GLU A 129 -3.14 5.79 17.74
CA GLU A 129 -3.75 4.47 17.96
C GLU A 129 -2.71 3.34 17.84
N ALA A 130 -1.82 3.40 16.83
CA ALA A 130 -0.71 2.46 16.71
C ALA A 130 0.20 2.53 17.97
N LEU A 131 0.55 3.74 18.43
CA LEU A 131 1.32 3.93 19.67
C LEU A 131 0.59 3.34 20.87
N ARG A 132 -0.72 3.60 21.03
CA ARG A 132 -1.52 3.15 22.16
C ARG A 132 -1.51 1.62 22.28
N VAL A 133 -1.70 0.92 21.18
CA VAL A 133 -1.82 -0.54 21.18
C VAL A 133 -0.47 -1.26 21.24
N LEU A 134 0.65 -0.58 20.97
CA LEU A 134 1.99 -1.13 21.11
C LEU A 134 2.36 -1.31 22.58
N LYS A 135 3.08 -2.36 22.93
CA LYS A 135 3.74 -2.55 24.22
C LYS A 135 4.90 -1.54 24.38
N PRO A 136 5.36 -1.24 25.61
CA PRO A 136 6.59 -0.46 25.80
C PRO A 136 7.77 -1.09 25.05
N GLY A 137 8.51 -0.26 24.28
CA GLY A 137 9.59 -0.71 23.41
C GLY A 137 9.13 -1.37 22.11
N GLY A 138 7.81 -1.49 21.89
CA GLY A 138 7.23 -2.01 20.66
C GLY A 138 7.47 -1.07 19.48
N ARG A 139 7.34 -1.58 18.27
CA ARG A 139 7.71 -0.86 17.04
C ARG A 139 6.54 -0.71 16.09
N PHE A 140 6.43 0.46 15.50
CA PHE A 140 5.59 0.72 14.34
C PHE A 140 6.46 0.72 13.09
N LEU A 141 6.22 -0.23 12.19
CA LEU A 141 6.92 -0.39 10.92
C LEU A 141 5.93 -0.15 9.78
N PHE A 142 6.18 0.85 8.96
CA PHE A 142 5.31 1.12 7.81
C PHE A 142 6.11 1.63 6.62
N ASN A 143 5.51 1.56 5.44
CA ASN A 143 6.07 2.17 4.25
C ASN A 143 5.06 3.03 3.51
N VAL A 144 5.59 3.99 2.76
CA VAL A 144 4.86 4.86 1.85
C VAL A 144 5.61 4.95 0.53
N TRP A 145 4.89 5.17 -0.56
CA TRP A 145 5.54 5.45 -1.84
C TRP A 145 6.31 6.75 -1.76
N ASP A 146 7.49 6.79 -2.35
CA ASP A 146 8.21 8.04 -2.61
C ASP A 146 7.54 8.80 -3.76
N ARG A 147 8.09 9.94 -4.14
CA ARG A 147 7.55 10.77 -5.23
C ARG A 147 7.24 9.93 -6.46
N ILE A 148 6.22 10.32 -7.20
CA ILE A 148 5.79 9.55 -8.36
C ILE A 148 6.88 9.52 -9.45
N GLU A 149 7.71 10.56 -9.53
CA GLU A 149 8.85 10.67 -10.45
C GLU A 149 9.95 9.64 -10.15
N ASP A 150 10.05 9.15 -8.90
CA ASP A 150 10.96 8.10 -8.49
C ASP A 150 10.40 6.67 -8.71
N ASN A 151 9.19 6.58 -9.26
CA ASN A 151 8.46 5.35 -9.55
C ASN A 151 8.11 5.30 -11.04
N GLU A 152 8.99 4.70 -11.85
CA GLU A 152 9.00 4.86 -13.31
C GLU A 152 7.68 4.47 -13.99
N ILE A 153 7.10 3.33 -13.64
CA ILE A 153 5.89 2.82 -14.33
C ILE A 153 4.66 3.68 -14.03
N PRO A 154 4.28 3.96 -12.75
CA PRO A 154 3.13 4.81 -12.47
C PRO A 154 3.32 6.25 -12.98
N HIS A 155 4.56 6.76 -13.04
CA HIS A 155 4.84 8.06 -13.65
C HIS A 155 4.49 8.07 -15.14
N VAL A 156 4.97 7.09 -15.92
CA VAL A 156 4.62 6.93 -17.33
C VAL A 156 3.11 6.79 -17.54
N VAL A 157 2.43 6.05 -16.66
CA VAL A 157 0.96 5.87 -16.75
C VAL A 157 0.23 7.21 -16.58
N ILE A 158 0.59 8.04 -15.57
CA ILE A 158 -0.12 9.31 -15.38
C ILE A 158 0.16 10.31 -16.50
N GLU A 159 1.36 10.31 -17.10
CA GLU A 159 1.68 11.14 -18.26
C GLU A 159 0.85 10.75 -19.48
N ALA A 160 0.71 9.44 -19.74
CA ALA A 160 -0.14 8.92 -20.81
C ALA A 160 -1.61 9.33 -20.62
N LEU A 161 -2.12 9.23 -19.38
CA LEU A 161 -3.48 9.62 -19.07
C LEU A 161 -3.70 11.15 -19.17
N ALA A 162 -2.69 11.95 -18.88
CA ALA A 162 -2.75 13.40 -19.09
C ALA A 162 -2.88 13.75 -20.59
N ALA A 163 -2.29 12.97 -21.48
CA ALA A 163 -2.47 13.15 -22.92
C ALA A 163 -3.88 12.72 -23.39
N VAL A 164 -4.45 11.67 -22.79
CA VAL A 164 -5.83 11.21 -23.08
C VAL A 164 -6.88 12.21 -22.56
N PHE A 165 -6.64 12.81 -21.40
CA PHE A 165 -7.56 13.75 -20.73
C PHE A 165 -6.91 15.13 -20.50
N PRO A 166 -6.57 15.89 -21.57
CA PRO A 166 -5.73 17.09 -21.44
C PRO A 166 -6.40 18.25 -20.69
N GLN A 167 -7.73 18.31 -20.64
CA GLN A 167 -8.46 19.35 -19.94
C GLN A 167 -8.60 19.08 -18.44
N ASP A 168 -8.70 17.80 -18.06
CA ASP A 168 -8.84 17.36 -16.67
C ASP A 168 -8.19 15.98 -16.49
N PRO A 169 -6.85 15.90 -16.36
CA PRO A 169 -6.15 14.64 -16.21
C PRO A 169 -6.47 13.95 -14.86
N PRO A 170 -6.62 12.62 -14.86
CA PRO A 170 -6.71 11.86 -13.61
C PRO A 170 -5.46 12.03 -12.75
N ARG A 171 -5.64 12.26 -11.44
CA ARG A 171 -4.52 12.58 -10.53
C ARG A 171 -4.42 11.66 -9.31
N PHE A 172 -5.24 10.62 -9.24
CA PHE A 172 -5.29 9.74 -8.09
C PHE A 172 -3.91 9.26 -7.63
N LEU A 173 -3.08 8.71 -8.56
CA LEU A 173 -1.78 8.14 -8.20
C LEU A 173 -0.85 9.19 -7.57
N ALA A 174 -0.68 10.35 -8.21
CA ALA A 174 0.18 11.41 -7.70
C ALA A 174 -0.37 12.07 -6.43
N ARG A 175 -1.71 12.23 -6.34
CA ARG A 175 -2.34 12.92 -5.21
C ARG A 175 -2.37 12.07 -3.94
N THR A 176 -2.69 10.79 -4.03
CA THR A 176 -2.97 9.95 -2.86
C THR A 176 -1.85 8.95 -2.58
N PRO A 177 -1.57 7.91 -3.41
CA PRO A 177 -0.46 7.00 -3.15
C PRO A 177 0.89 7.70 -3.01
N HIS A 178 1.21 8.62 -3.92
CA HIS A 178 2.49 9.33 -3.94
C HIS A 178 2.45 10.73 -3.31
N GLY A 179 1.34 11.10 -2.66
CA GLY A 179 1.15 12.44 -2.08
C GLY A 179 1.72 12.62 -0.67
N TYR A 180 2.17 11.55 -0.01
CA TYR A 180 2.73 11.58 1.34
C TYR A 180 4.15 11.01 1.35
N HIS A 181 5.08 11.75 0.77
CA HIS A 181 6.44 11.29 0.49
C HIS A 181 7.54 12.18 1.10
N ASP A 182 7.23 13.32 1.73
CA ASP A 182 8.27 14.18 2.35
C ASP A 182 8.71 13.55 3.69
N PRO A 183 10.00 13.12 3.82
CA PRO A 183 10.49 12.49 5.04
C PRO A 183 10.39 13.38 6.27
N ARG A 184 10.45 14.71 6.10
CA ARG A 184 10.32 15.67 7.21
C ARG A 184 8.89 15.70 7.73
N VAL A 185 7.91 15.78 6.81
CA VAL A 185 6.48 15.74 7.18
C VAL A 185 6.12 14.42 7.85
N ILE A 186 6.65 13.30 7.34
CA ILE A 186 6.42 11.97 7.93
C ILE A 186 6.99 11.91 9.34
N ARG A 187 8.24 12.36 9.53
CA ARG A 187 8.88 12.39 10.85
C ARG A 187 8.10 13.25 11.83
N ASP A 188 7.74 14.47 11.45
CA ASP A 188 6.99 15.42 12.29
C ASP A 188 5.63 14.83 12.71
N ASP A 189 4.93 14.14 11.80
CA ASP A 189 3.64 13.50 12.10
C ASP A 189 3.78 12.31 13.06
N VAL A 190 4.83 11.50 12.91
CA VAL A 190 5.11 10.32 13.75
C VAL A 190 5.56 10.78 15.15
N GLU A 191 6.48 11.74 15.25
CA GLU A 191 6.96 12.30 16.53
C GLU A 191 5.84 13.04 17.28
N ALA A 192 4.99 13.80 16.55
CA ALA A 192 3.82 14.46 17.15
C ALA A 192 2.75 13.48 17.67
N ALA A 193 2.77 12.22 17.23
CA ALA A 193 1.93 11.17 17.79
C ALA A 193 2.51 10.57 19.09
N GLY A 194 3.79 10.84 19.41
CA GLY A 194 4.46 10.38 20.62
C GLY A 194 5.50 9.28 20.42
N PHE A 195 5.79 8.90 19.19
CA PHE A 195 6.87 7.95 18.90
C PHE A 195 8.25 8.58 19.10
N THR A 196 9.21 7.73 19.46
CA THR A 196 10.63 8.07 19.58
C THR A 196 11.45 7.30 18.56
N HIS A 197 12.72 7.68 18.35
CA HIS A 197 13.65 6.96 17.46
C HIS A 197 13.06 6.66 16.08
N VAL A 198 12.60 7.71 15.39
CA VAL A 198 12.04 7.59 14.05
C VAL A 198 13.16 7.47 13.03
N GLU A 199 13.28 6.30 12.42
CA GLU A 199 14.19 6.01 11.32
C GLU A 199 13.41 5.99 10.00
N ILE A 200 13.95 6.63 8.96
CA ILE A 200 13.34 6.67 7.62
C ILE A 200 14.42 6.27 6.62
N GLU A 201 14.15 5.21 5.89
CA GLU A 201 15.05 4.61 4.91
C GLU A 201 14.42 4.67 3.52
N THR A 202 15.17 5.14 2.53
CA THR A 202 14.76 5.04 1.13
C THR A 202 15.10 3.66 0.60
N VAL A 203 14.11 2.91 0.14
CA VAL A 203 14.26 1.54 -0.35
C VAL A 203 13.85 1.45 -1.81
N GLU A 204 14.82 1.16 -2.67
CA GLU A 204 14.61 0.91 -4.09
C GLU A 204 14.35 -0.59 -4.33
N LYS A 205 13.38 -0.89 -5.18
CA LYS A 205 13.08 -2.25 -5.67
C LYS A 205 12.84 -2.21 -7.18
N ARG A 206 12.65 -3.38 -7.77
CA ARG A 206 12.29 -3.51 -9.19
C ARG A 206 10.86 -4.00 -9.34
N SER A 207 10.14 -3.34 -10.22
CA SER A 207 8.79 -3.67 -10.65
C SER A 207 8.87 -4.40 -11.97
N ARG A 208 8.49 -5.69 -12.01
CA ARG A 208 8.62 -6.53 -13.20
C ARG A 208 7.29 -7.08 -13.66
N ALA A 209 7.03 -6.98 -14.95
CA ALA A 209 5.80 -7.47 -15.57
C ALA A 209 6.09 -8.21 -16.89
N PRO A 210 5.25 -9.21 -17.25
CA PRO A 210 5.46 -9.99 -18.48
C PRO A 210 5.24 -9.18 -19.76
N SER A 211 4.51 -8.08 -19.70
CA SER A 211 4.22 -7.21 -20.84
C SER A 211 3.82 -5.80 -20.38
N PRO A 212 3.89 -4.78 -21.26
CA PRO A 212 3.45 -3.41 -20.96
C PRO A 212 1.96 -3.29 -20.59
N ARG A 213 1.10 -4.17 -21.12
CA ARG A 213 -0.33 -4.18 -20.80
C ARG A 213 -0.60 -4.61 -19.37
N HIS A 214 0.25 -5.42 -18.77
CA HIS A 214 0.08 -5.88 -17.39
C HIS A 214 0.02 -4.73 -16.37
N PRO A 215 1.04 -3.83 -16.25
CA PRO A 215 0.95 -2.69 -15.36
C PRO A 215 -0.14 -1.69 -15.77
N ALA A 216 -0.41 -1.51 -17.06
CA ALA A 216 -1.49 -0.63 -17.51
C ALA A 216 -2.86 -1.07 -16.96
N ILE A 217 -3.20 -2.36 -17.05
CA ILE A 217 -4.42 -2.92 -16.44
C ILE A 217 -4.36 -2.72 -14.92
N GLY A 218 -3.24 -3.06 -14.27
CA GLY A 218 -3.07 -2.92 -12.83
C GLY A 218 -3.40 -1.52 -12.33
N PHE A 219 -2.80 -0.50 -12.91
CA PHE A 219 -2.99 0.88 -12.49
C PHE A 219 -4.35 1.46 -12.92
N CYS A 220 -4.74 1.31 -14.19
CA CYS A 220 -5.95 1.95 -14.72
C CYS A 220 -7.25 1.27 -14.24
N GLN A 221 -7.24 -0.04 -14.00
CA GLN A 221 -8.44 -0.81 -13.69
C GLN A 221 -8.45 -1.41 -12.29
N GLY A 222 -7.27 -1.62 -11.68
CA GLY A 222 -7.08 -2.24 -10.37
C GLY A 222 -6.95 -1.24 -9.22
N THR A 223 -7.12 0.07 -9.44
CA THR A 223 -7.02 1.10 -8.40
C THR A 223 -8.18 2.09 -8.49
N PRO A 224 -8.38 2.96 -7.49
CA PRO A 224 -9.34 4.07 -7.58
C PRO A 224 -9.10 5.05 -8.75
N LEU A 225 -7.97 4.97 -9.47
CA LEU A 225 -7.73 5.67 -10.73
C LEU A 225 -8.83 5.35 -11.75
N ARG A 226 -9.34 4.11 -11.76
CA ARG A 226 -10.49 3.69 -12.53
C ARG A 226 -11.70 4.60 -12.31
N ASN A 227 -12.02 4.90 -11.05
CA ASN A 227 -13.16 5.74 -10.72
C ASN A 227 -12.99 7.14 -11.28
N GLU A 228 -11.77 7.68 -11.31
CA GLU A 228 -11.48 8.99 -11.91
C GLU A 228 -11.58 8.98 -13.43
N ILE A 229 -11.14 7.91 -14.09
CA ILE A 229 -11.30 7.73 -15.54
C ILE A 229 -12.77 7.63 -15.89
N GLU A 230 -13.51 6.75 -15.23
CA GLU A 230 -14.94 6.51 -15.47
C GLU A 230 -15.81 7.73 -15.12
N ALA A 231 -15.41 8.56 -14.16
CA ALA A 231 -16.11 9.81 -13.84
C ALA A 231 -16.00 10.84 -14.96
N ARG A 232 -14.96 10.79 -15.77
CA ARG A 232 -14.80 11.64 -16.96
C ARG A 232 -15.57 11.08 -18.14
N ASP A 233 -15.34 9.80 -18.46
CA ASP A 233 -16.09 9.09 -19.49
C ASP A 233 -15.89 7.57 -19.30
N LYS A 234 -16.97 6.86 -18.93
CA LYS A 234 -16.94 5.40 -18.71
C LYS A 234 -16.53 4.61 -19.95
N SER A 235 -16.84 5.11 -21.15
CA SER A 235 -16.52 4.43 -22.40
C SER A 235 -15.01 4.45 -22.73
N ARG A 236 -14.23 5.32 -22.07
CA ARG A 236 -12.81 5.54 -22.38
C ARG A 236 -11.85 4.76 -21.46
N LEU A 237 -12.35 3.89 -20.58
CA LEU A 237 -11.48 3.11 -19.70
C LEU A 237 -10.48 2.22 -20.47
N GLU A 238 -10.94 1.57 -21.54
CA GLU A 238 -10.08 0.73 -22.38
C GLU A 238 -9.09 1.57 -23.19
N GLU A 239 -9.53 2.68 -23.79
CA GLU A 239 -8.65 3.66 -24.46
C GLU A 239 -7.55 4.17 -23.52
N ALA A 240 -7.89 4.52 -22.30
CA ALA A 240 -6.94 4.97 -21.28
C ALA A 240 -5.93 3.87 -20.92
N THR A 241 -6.41 2.62 -20.80
CA THR A 241 -5.55 1.45 -20.52
C THR A 241 -4.61 1.18 -21.71
N ASP A 242 -5.09 1.28 -22.95
CA ASP A 242 -4.29 1.08 -24.17
C ASP A 242 -3.23 2.18 -24.33
N ALA A 243 -3.58 3.44 -24.06
CA ALA A 243 -2.65 4.55 -24.08
C ALA A 243 -1.53 4.37 -23.02
N ALA A 244 -1.89 3.95 -21.80
CA ALA A 244 -0.93 3.63 -20.76
C ALA A 244 -0.01 2.46 -21.17
N ALA A 245 -0.57 1.38 -21.77
CA ALA A 245 0.22 0.25 -22.26
C ALA A 245 1.19 0.65 -23.37
N THR A 246 0.75 1.50 -24.29
CA THR A 246 1.56 2.04 -25.38
C THR A 246 2.73 2.87 -24.84
N ALA A 247 2.47 3.75 -23.86
CA ALA A 247 3.51 4.57 -23.24
C ALA A 247 4.52 3.71 -22.46
N VAL A 248 4.06 2.70 -21.72
CA VAL A 248 4.93 1.73 -21.04
C VAL A 248 5.79 0.97 -22.05
N ALA A 249 5.21 0.54 -23.19
CA ALA A 249 5.95 -0.13 -24.26
C ALA A 249 7.01 0.80 -24.89
N ALA A 250 6.69 2.06 -25.08
CA ALA A 250 7.65 3.05 -25.61
C ALA A 250 8.84 3.27 -24.67
N ARG A 251 8.62 3.22 -23.34
CA ARG A 251 9.67 3.45 -22.33
C ARG A 251 10.51 2.20 -22.04
N PHE A 252 9.89 1.00 -21.98
CA PHE A 252 10.52 -0.22 -21.49
C PHE A 252 10.67 -1.32 -22.58
N GLY A 253 10.13 -1.10 -23.75
CA GLY A 253 10.06 -2.11 -24.83
C GLY A 253 8.75 -2.89 -24.81
N ALA A 254 8.48 -3.62 -25.91
CA ALA A 254 7.23 -4.38 -26.12
C ALA A 254 7.16 -5.71 -25.35
N GLY A 255 8.27 -6.15 -24.77
CA GLY A 255 8.38 -7.42 -24.04
C GLY A 255 8.19 -7.25 -22.52
N MET A 256 9.04 -7.95 -21.79
CA MET A 256 9.07 -7.87 -20.32
C MET A 256 9.43 -6.45 -19.87
N VAL A 257 8.65 -5.93 -18.94
CA VAL A 257 8.88 -4.62 -18.32
C VAL A 257 9.71 -4.81 -17.06
N ASP A 258 10.72 -3.96 -16.86
CA ASP A 258 11.54 -3.90 -15.64
C ASP A 258 11.79 -2.43 -15.30
N GLY A 259 11.02 -1.87 -14.37
CA GLY A 259 11.09 -0.47 -13.96
C GLY A 259 11.50 -0.31 -12.48
N LYS A 260 12.12 0.82 -12.15
CA LYS A 260 12.41 1.20 -10.76
C LYS A 260 11.11 1.53 -10.03
N ILE A 261 11.02 1.08 -8.77
CA ILE A 261 10.06 1.56 -7.77
C ILE A 261 10.80 1.93 -6.49
N GLN A 262 10.33 2.95 -5.81
CA GLN A 262 10.96 3.49 -4.61
C GLN A 262 9.94 3.82 -3.53
N ALA A 263 10.26 3.46 -2.32
CA ALA A 263 9.44 3.73 -1.14
C ALA A 263 10.30 4.21 0.02
N LEU A 264 9.68 4.93 0.94
CA LEU A 264 10.23 5.19 2.26
C LEU A 264 9.74 4.12 3.22
N VAL A 265 10.66 3.49 3.94
CA VAL A 265 10.37 2.55 5.03
C VAL A 265 10.66 3.25 6.35
N ILE A 266 9.66 3.30 7.22
CA ILE A 266 9.71 4.01 8.48
C ILE A 266 9.65 3.01 9.63
N THR A 267 10.60 3.10 10.56
CA THR A 267 10.58 2.39 11.83
C THR A 267 10.52 3.40 12.96
N ALA A 268 9.52 3.28 13.82
CA ALA A 268 9.37 4.15 14.98
C ALA A 268 9.17 3.32 16.26
N VAL A 269 9.74 3.76 17.37
CA VAL A 269 9.72 3.05 18.67
C VAL A 269 8.78 3.77 19.62
N ARG A 270 7.94 2.98 20.33
CA ARG A 270 7.12 3.47 21.43
C ARG A 270 7.95 3.80 22.67
#